data_d6beb1f3fde04cb5ae902bdff8266443
#
_entry.id   d6beb1f3fde04cb5ae902bdff8266443
#
_cell.length_a   1.000
_cell.length_b   1.000
_cell.length_c   1.000
_cell.angle_alpha   90.00
_cell.angle_beta   90.00
_cell.angle_gamma   90.00
#
_symmetry.space_group_name_H-M   'P 1'
#
loop_
_entity.id
_entity.type
_entity.pdbx_description
1 polymer ?
#
loop_
_entity_poly.entity_id
_entity_poly.type
_entity_poly.pdbx_seq_one_letter_code
_entity_poly.pdbx_strand_id
1 'polypeptide(L)'
;MKYKILFSIILFLVGCDSGKKSDNSNPILNQLTPEAGTYSLLIDDSELSWIGTELSTKTHTGTIDFTDGTIVVDNDNTISGKVKINMSTINVTDLQGRSKEMLERHLRSSDFFEVESFSEAKFSFISKSFDKLSNQISFVGDLTIKDITNPISFNATLLETSPFLKAKAVLSFDRSKYNVRFRSGNFFENLGDKLILDEIDVNIRLVTKK
;
A
#
# COMPACT_ATOMS: atom_id res chain seq x y z
N MET A 1 67.62 -57.34 -36.30
CA MET A 1 66.16 -57.27 -36.07
C MET A 1 65.67 -55.84 -36.35
N LYS A 2 64.91 -55.72 -37.36
CA LYS A 2 64.47 -54.37 -37.88
C LYS A 2 63.14 -54.01 -37.27
N TYR A 3 63.06 -52.92 -36.57
CA TYR A 3 61.78 -52.34 -36.18
C TYR A 3 61.43 -51.16 -37.06
N LYS A 4 60.31 -51.27 -37.71
CA LYS A 4 59.70 -50.24 -38.54
C LYS A 4 58.98 -49.23 -37.62
N ILE A 5 59.31 -47.98 -37.72
CA ILE A 5 58.62 -46.87 -37.06
C ILE A 5 57.47 -46.45 -37.96
N LEU A 6 56.27 -46.58 -37.44
CA LEU A 6 55.05 -46.14 -38.10
C LEU A 6 54.75 -44.71 -37.66
N PHE A 7 54.80 -43.77 -38.62
CA PHE A 7 54.45 -42.37 -38.37
C PHE A 7 52.95 -42.19 -38.50
N SER A 8 52.29 -41.95 -37.37
CA SER A 8 50.84 -41.65 -37.34
C SER A 8 50.65 -40.16 -37.42
N ILE A 9 50.04 -39.70 -38.51
CA ILE A 9 49.66 -38.31 -38.75
C ILE A 9 48.38 -38.06 -37.99
N ILE A 10 48.45 -37.23 -36.92
CA ILE A 10 47.28 -36.75 -36.20
C ILE A 10 46.79 -35.47 -36.89
N LEU A 11 45.63 -35.54 -37.50
CA LEU A 11 44.93 -34.43 -38.11
C LEU A 11 44.20 -33.61 -37.00
N PHE A 12 44.67 -32.40 -36.71
CA PHE A 12 43.98 -31.49 -35.85
C PHE A 12 42.78 -30.86 -36.57
N LEU A 13 41.61 -31.29 -36.18
CA LEU A 13 40.39 -30.58 -36.53
C LEU A 13 40.22 -29.37 -35.61
N VAL A 14 40.36 -28.18 -36.17
CA VAL A 14 40.03 -26.92 -35.51
C VAL A 14 38.50 -26.84 -35.39
N GLY A 15 37.97 -27.15 -34.20
CA GLY A 15 36.57 -26.92 -33.88
C GLY A 15 36.31 -25.42 -33.74
N CYS A 16 35.46 -24.85 -34.59
CA CYS A 16 34.88 -23.53 -34.37
C CYS A 16 34.08 -23.54 -33.07
N ASP A 17 34.59 -22.82 -32.10
CA ASP A 17 33.87 -22.47 -30.88
C ASP A 17 32.73 -21.49 -31.22
N SER A 18 31.52 -22.01 -31.27
CA SER A 18 30.30 -21.22 -31.41
C SER A 18 30.07 -20.48 -30.10
N GLY A 19 30.55 -19.22 -30.04
CA GLY A 19 30.28 -18.32 -28.93
C GLY A 19 28.80 -18.33 -28.60
N LYS A 20 28.44 -18.91 -27.44
CA LYS A 20 27.14 -18.69 -26.81
C LYS A 20 27.02 -17.21 -26.55
N LYS A 21 26.22 -16.52 -27.38
CA LYS A 21 25.66 -15.22 -26.99
C LYS A 21 24.88 -15.47 -25.71
N SER A 22 25.36 -14.95 -24.61
CA SER A 22 24.54 -14.80 -23.41
C SER A 22 23.44 -13.80 -23.78
N ASP A 23 22.24 -14.30 -23.96
CA ASP A 23 21.05 -13.47 -23.96
C ASP A 23 20.92 -12.86 -22.55
N ASN A 24 21.54 -11.69 -22.37
CA ASN A 24 21.19 -10.78 -21.32
C ASN A 24 19.85 -10.13 -21.67
N SER A 25 18.80 -10.92 -21.70
CA SER A 25 17.44 -10.42 -21.61
C SER A 25 17.25 -9.98 -20.16
N ASN A 26 17.64 -8.72 -19.84
CA ASN A 26 17.06 -8.05 -18.70
C ASN A 26 15.55 -8.25 -18.78
N PRO A 27 14.87 -8.70 -17.72
CA PRO A 27 13.43 -8.75 -17.73
C PRO A 27 12.95 -7.34 -18.07
N ILE A 28 12.24 -7.20 -19.19
CA ILE A 28 11.55 -5.96 -19.54
C ILE A 28 10.51 -5.79 -18.45
N LEU A 29 10.85 -5.04 -17.41
CA LEU A 29 9.90 -4.59 -16.41
C LEU A 29 8.84 -3.81 -17.17
N ASN A 30 7.63 -4.32 -17.16
CA ASN A 30 6.51 -3.73 -17.89
C ASN A 30 6.24 -2.37 -17.26
N GLN A 31 6.72 -1.30 -17.91
CA GLN A 31 6.53 0.07 -17.45
C GLN A 31 5.06 0.43 -17.59
N LEU A 32 4.40 0.58 -16.45
CA LEU A 32 3.01 0.99 -16.41
C LEU A 32 2.93 2.52 -16.54
N THR A 33 2.20 3.00 -17.53
CA THR A 33 1.94 4.43 -17.70
C THR A 33 0.42 4.62 -17.77
N PRO A 34 -0.19 5.27 -16.77
CA PRO A 34 -1.61 5.51 -16.78
C PRO A 34 -1.96 6.56 -17.84
N GLU A 35 -3.09 6.39 -18.52
CA GLU A 35 -3.60 7.38 -19.46
C GLU A 35 -4.17 8.60 -18.71
N ALA A 36 -4.00 9.78 -19.29
CA ALA A 36 -4.62 10.99 -18.76
C ALA A 36 -6.16 10.88 -18.76
N GLY A 37 -6.76 11.34 -17.66
CA GLY A 37 -8.20 11.31 -17.47
C GLY A 37 -8.64 11.26 -16.02
N THR A 38 -9.94 11.22 -15.83
CA THR A 38 -10.57 11.10 -14.51
C THR A 38 -11.09 9.68 -14.33
N TYR A 39 -10.74 9.08 -13.21
CA TYR A 39 -11.06 7.71 -12.84
C TYR A 39 -11.91 7.71 -11.57
N SER A 40 -13.02 7.01 -11.60
CA SER A 40 -13.91 6.82 -10.44
C SER A 40 -13.51 5.55 -9.69
N LEU A 41 -13.51 5.62 -8.36
CA LEU A 41 -13.22 4.47 -7.49
C LEU A 41 -14.32 3.41 -7.63
N LEU A 42 -13.92 2.16 -7.82
CA LEU A 42 -14.81 1.01 -7.72
C LEU A 42 -14.75 0.53 -6.26
N ILE A 43 -15.76 0.93 -5.48
CA ILE A 43 -15.79 0.74 -4.03
C ILE A 43 -15.71 -0.74 -3.67
N ASP A 44 -16.56 -1.58 -4.30
CA ASP A 44 -16.65 -3.02 -4.02
C ASP A 44 -15.38 -3.80 -4.42
N ASP A 45 -14.56 -3.25 -5.32
CA ASP A 45 -13.31 -3.85 -5.78
C ASP A 45 -12.08 -3.30 -5.05
N SER A 46 -12.26 -2.24 -4.24
CA SER A 46 -11.21 -1.56 -3.49
C SER A 46 -11.22 -1.98 -2.03
N GLU A 47 -10.06 -1.98 -1.41
CA GLU A 47 -9.89 -2.44 -0.02
C GLU A 47 -9.02 -1.48 0.77
N LEU A 48 -9.44 -1.24 2.03
CA LEU A 48 -8.65 -0.58 3.06
C LEU A 48 -8.65 -1.46 4.29
N SER A 49 -7.47 -1.93 4.70
CA SER A 49 -7.28 -2.67 5.95
C SER A 49 -6.36 -1.92 6.90
N TRP A 50 -6.57 -2.09 8.20
CA TRP A 50 -5.83 -1.42 9.25
C TRP A 50 -5.26 -2.40 10.27
N ILE A 51 -4.17 -1.99 10.92
CA ILE A 51 -3.49 -2.72 11.99
C ILE A 51 -3.24 -1.76 13.14
N GLY A 52 -3.71 -2.13 14.32
CA GLY A 52 -3.46 -1.42 15.59
C GLY A 52 -2.84 -2.34 16.61
N THR A 53 -1.84 -1.87 17.36
CA THR A 53 -1.05 -2.71 18.28
C THR A 53 -1.09 -2.16 19.72
N GLU A 54 -1.41 -3.02 20.67
CA GLU A 54 -1.19 -2.81 22.10
C GLU A 54 0.24 -3.24 22.46
N LEU A 55 0.97 -2.46 23.24
CA LEU A 55 2.43 -2.58 23.43
C LEU A 55 2.89 -4.00 23.81
N SER A 56 2.11 -4.71 24.60
CA SER A 56 2.58 -5.96 25.19
C SER A 56 2.46 -7.19 24.30
N THR A 57 1.50 -7.29 23.36
CA THR A 57 1.37 -8.49 22.50
C THR A 57 0.11 -8.55 21.62
N LYS A 58 -0.83 -7.64 21.74
CA LYS A 58 -2.10 -7.75 21.01
C LYS A 58 -2.12 -6.84 19.81
N THR A 59 -2.17 -7.45 18.66
CA THR A 59 -2.41 -6.75 17.40
C THR A 59 -3.83 -7.05 16.96
N HIS A 60 -4.60 -6.01 16.65
CA HIS A 60 -5.90 -6.11 16.06
C HIS A 60 -5.86 -5.66 14.61
N THR A 61 -6.62 -6.33 13.77
CA THR A 61 -6.73 -6.03 12.34
C THR A 61 -8.19 -5.86 11.94
N GLY A 62 -8.40 -5.10 10.89
CA GLY A 62 -9.74 -4.92 10.37
C GLY A 62 -9.78 -4.23 9.02
N THR A 63 -10.99 -3.96 8.56
CA THR A 63 -11.27 -3.26 7.31
C THR A 63 -12.17 -2.05 7.57
N ILE A 64 -12.16 -1.12 6.63
CA ILE A 64 -13.09 0.03 6.58
C ILE A 64 -13.40 0.27 5.10
N ASP A 65 -14.65 0.55 4.77
CA ASP A 65 -15.08 0.73 3.40
C ASP A 65 -14.90 2.20 2.93
N PHE A 66 -14.65 2.35 1.65
CA PHE A 66 -14.74 3.65 0.98
C PHE A 66 -16.21 4.01 0.73
N THR A 67 -16.50 5.32 0.66
CA THR A 67 -17.82 5.82 0.21
C THR A 67 -17.73 6.49 -1.15
N ASP A 68 -16.57 7.05 -1.49
CA ASP A 68 -16.37 7.80 -2.74
C ASP A 68 -14.87 7.90 -3.03
N GLY A 69 -14.53 8.09 -4.28
CA GLY A 69 -13.14 8.36 -4.67
C GLY A 69 -12.99 8.72 -6.13
N THR A 70 -12.10 9.67 -6.37
CA THR A 70 -11.75 10.13 -7.72
C THR A 70 -10.24 10.25 -7.82
N ILE A 71 -9.67 9.71 -8.88
CA ILE A 71 -8.27 9.85 -9.24
C ILE A 71 -8.20 10.60 -10.57
N VAL A 72 -7.34 11.58 -10.65
CA VAL A 72 -7.07 12.35 -11.88
C VAL A 72 -5.62 12.10 -12.30
N VAL A 73 -5.44 11.74 -13.53
CA VAL A 73 -4.13 11.67 -14.20
C VAL A 73 -4.06 12.79 -15.22
N ASP A 74 -3.17 13.74 -15.01
CA ASP A 74 -2.97 14.87 -15.91
C ASP A 74 -2.08 14.49 -17.10
N ASN A 75 -2.07 15.36 -18.13
CA ASN A 75 -1.28 15.13 -19.36
C ASN A 75 0.25 15.09 -19.11
N ASP A 76 0.72 15.65 -18.02
CA ASP A 76 2.12 15.61 -17.58
C ASP A 76 2.45 14.39 -16.71
N ASN A 77 1.50 13.45 -16.58
CA ASN A 77 1.51 12.28 -15.69
C ASN A 77 1.47 12.61 -14.19
N THR A 78 1.12 13.82 -13.80
CA THR A 78 0.79 14.10 -12.40
C THR A 78 -0.48 13.34 -12.02
N ILE A 79 -0.44 12.63 -10.91
CA ILE A 79 -1.57 11.88 -10.39
C ILE A 79 -2.03 12.55 -9.11
N SER A 80 -3.30 12.90 -9.06
CA SER A 80 -3.94 13.42 -7.86
C SER A 80 -5.20 12.63 -7.53
N GLY A 81 -5.65 12.67 -6.29
CA GLY A 81 -6.86 11.97 -5.90
C GLY A 81 -7.48 12.48 -4.62
N LYS A 82 -8.76 12.13 -4.47
CA LYS A 82 -9.53 12.35 -3.25
C LYS A 82 -10.35 11.10 -2.99
N VAL A 83 -10.32 10.61 -1.76
CA VAL A 83 -11.14 9.48 -1.33
C VAL A 83 -11.83 9.81 -0.01
N LYS A 84 -13.01 9.22 0.19
CA LYS A 84 -13.78 9.28 1.43
C LYS A 84 -13.92 7.87 1.99
N ILE A 85 -13.85 7.79 3.30
CA ILE A 85 -13.83 6.54 4.06
C ILE A 85 -15.00 6.58 5.05
N ASN A 86 -15.82 5.53 5.07
CA ASN A 86 -16.97 5.42 5.98
C ASN A 86 -16.53 4.86 7.32
N MET A 87 -16.35 5.71 8.30
CA MET A 87 -15.94 5.29 9.64
C MET A 87 -16.98 4.39 10.36
N SER A 88 -18.24 4.40 9.90
CA SER A 88 -19.28 3.53 10.47
C SER A 88 -19.08 2.06 10.08
N THR A 89 -18.30 1.76 9.04
CA THR A 89 -18.00 0.41 8.56
C THR A 89 -16.77 -0.22 9.19
N ILE A 90 -16.18 0.40 10.24
CA ILE A 90 -15.07 -0.22 10.97
C ILE A 90 -15.46 -1.66 11.34
N ASN A 91 -14.71 -2.61 10.81
CA ASN A 91 -14.96 -4.03 10.94
C ASN A 91 -13.68 -4.72 11.42
N VAL A 92 -13.75 -5.39 12.57
CA VAL A 92 -12.63 -6.15 13.15
C VAL A 92 -12.60 -7.54 12.53
N THR A 93 -11.44 -8.00 12.06
CA THR A 93 -11.30 -9.27 11.33
C THR A 93 -10.56 -10.37 12.08
N ASP A 94 -9.83 -10.04 13.13
CA ASP A 94 -9.08 -10.99 13.96
C ASP A 94 -9.87 -11.54 15.16
N LEU A 95 -11.04 -10.99 15.46
CA LEU A 95 -11.92 -11.42 16.56
C LEU A 95 -13.27 -11.92 16.04
N GLN A 96 -13.98 -12.68 16.89
CA GLN A 96 -15.33 -13.19 16.61
C GLN A 96 -16.29 -12.95 17.77
N GLY A 97 -17.60 -12.98 17.48
CA GLY A 97 -18.66 -12.88 18.45
C GLY A 97 -18.58 -11.63 19.32
N ARG A 98 -18.85 -11.79 20.61
CA ARG A 98 -18.93 -10.67 21.57
C ARG A 98 -17.66 -9.81 21.64
N SER A 99 -16.49 -10.43 21.53
CA SER A 99 -15.20 -9.69 21.60
C SER A 99 -15.04 -8.76 20.40
N LYS A 100 -15.41 -9.21 19.21
CA LYS A 100 -15.47 -8.39 18.00
C LYS A 100 -16.41 -7.19 18.18
N GLU A 101 -17.65 -7.45 18.57
CA GLU A 101 -18.68 -6.42 18.78
C GLU A 101 -18.26 -5.37 19.82
N MET A 102 -17.61 -5.81 20.90
CA MET A 102 -17.11 -4.90 21.93
C MET A 102 -16.01 -4.00 21.41
N LEU A 103 -15.03 -4.52 20.65
CA LEU A 103 -13.94 -3.73 20.09
C LEU A 103 -14.47 -2.76 19.03
N GLU A 104 -15.32 -3.19 18.11
CA GLU A 104 -15.93 -2.33 17.08
C GLU A 104 -16.73 -1.18 17.70
N ARG A 105 -17.54 -1.45 18.72
CA ARG A 105 -18.29 -0.43 19.44
C ARG A 105 -17.33 0.57 20.12
N HIS A 106 -16.22 0.09 20.70
CA HIS A 106 -15.25 0.95 21.36
C HIS A 106 -14.50 1.82 20.34
N LEU A 107 -14.08 1.26 19.21
CA LEU A 107 -13.44 2.03 18.14
C LEU A 107 -14.36 3.13 17.56
N ARG A 108 -15.68 2.90 17.53
CA ARG A 108 -16.65 3.90 17.08
C ARG A 108 -17.03 4.93 18.16
N SER A 109 -16.72 4.67 19.43
CA SER A 109 -17.10 5.56 20.54
C SER A 109 -16.27 6.84 20.58
N SER A 110 -16.67 7.77 21.49
CA SER A 110 -15.95 9.02 21.75
C SER A 110 -14.55 8.83 22.31
N ASP A 111 -14.24 7.64 22.87
CA ASP A 111 -12.89 7.30 23.32
C ASP A 111 -11.89 7.16 22.17
N PHE A 112 -12.39 6.81 20.96
CA PHE A 112 -11.60 6.63 19.76
C PHE A 112 -12.00 7.58 18.63
N PHE A 113 -12.75 7.09 17.65
CA PHE A 113 -13.03 7.84 16.41
C PHE A 113 -14.28 8.69 16.46
N GLU A 114 -15.12 8.54 17.50
CA GLU A 114 -16.34 9.35 17.71
C GLU A 114 -17.23 9.40 16.46
N VAL A 115 -17.53 8.23 15.92
CA VAL A 115 -18.13 8.06 14.60
C VAL A 115 -19.51 8.70 14.45
N GLU A 116 -20.26 8.84 15.58
CA GLU A 116 -21.55 9.55 15.57
C GLU A 116 -21.40 11.02 15.17
N SER A 117 -20.28 11.67 15.58
CA SER A 117 -19.98 13.06 15.24
C SER A 117 -19.16 13.16 13.93
N PHE A 118 -18.31 12.16 13.66
CA PHE A 118 -17.34 12.16 12.57
C PHE A 118 -17.45 10.86 11.76
N SER A 119 -18.51 10.74 10.97
CA SER A 119 -18.83 9.54 10.21
C SER A 119 -17.91 9.30 8.99
N GLU A 120 -17.15 10.30 8.56
CA GLU A 120 -16.23 10.21 7.43
C GLU A 120 -14.80 10.60 7.81
N ALA A 121 -13.82 9.84 7.30
CA ALA A 121 -12.46 10.32 7.11
C ALA A 121 -12.22 10.67 5.64
N LYS A 122 -11.31 11.61 5.38
CA LYS A 122 -11.03 12.13 4.03
C LYS A 122 -9.55 12.10 3.76
N PHE A 123 -9.18 11.75 2.55
CA PHE A 123 -7.80 11.76 2.13
C PHE A 123 -7.67 12.37 0.74
N SER A 124 -6.85 13.41 0.60
CA SER A 124 -6.46 14.01 -0.67
C SER A 124 -4.96 13.88 -0.88
N PHE A 125 -4.50 13.65 -2.10
CA PHE A 125 -3.10 13.43 -2.38
C PHE A 125 -2.70 13.87 -3.79
N ILE A 126 -1.40 14.11 -3.97
CA ILE A 126 -0.78 14.42 -5.26
C ILE A 126 0.59 13.76 -5.36
N SER A 127 0.93 13.25 -6.55
CA SER A 127 2.23 12.63 -6.82
C SER A 127 3.35 13.68 -6.82
N LYS A 128 4.52 13.26 -6.32
CA LYS A 128 5.76 14.05 -6.33
C LYS A 128 6.80 13.49 -7.30
N SER A 129 6.84 12.17 -7.44
CA SER A 129 7.75 11.50 -8.35
C SER A 129 7.18 10.15 -8.79
N PHE A 130 7.57 9.71 -9.97
CA PHE A 130 7.22 8.42 -10.52
C PHE A 130 8.49 7.68 -10.97
N ASP A 131 8.85 6.63 -10.27
CA ASP A 131 9.87 5.69 -10.72
C ASP A 131 9.23 4.65 -11.65
N LYS A 132 9.43 4.86 -12.94
CA LYS A 132 8.87 3.97 -13.98
C LYS A 132 9.50 2.56 -13.98
N LEU A 133 10.69 2.38 -13.40
CA LEU A 133 11.33 1.06 -13.36
C LEU A 133 10.69 0.14 -12.33
N SER A 134 10.33 0.69 -11.17
CA SER A 134 9.66 -0.06 -10.09
C SER A 134 8.13 0.10 -10.12
N ASN A 135 7.59 0.94 -11.01
CA ASN A 135 6.18 1.38 -11.01
C ASN A 135 5.75 2.02 -9.67
N GLN A 136 6.71 2.58 -8.93
CA GLN A 136 6.46 3.27 -7.67
C GLN A 136 6.24 4.76 -7.88
N ILE A 137 5.26 5.28 -7.15
CA ILE A 137 4.92 6.70 -7.13
C ILE A 137 4.99 7.19 -5.70
N SER A 138 5.73 8.26 -5.46
CA SER A 138 5.74 8.95 -4.17
C SER A 138 4.65 10.00 -4.15
N PHE A 139 3.88 10.05 -3.09
CA PHE A 139 2.78 10.98 -2.87
C PHE A 139 2.98 11.80 -1.60
N VAL A 140 2.42 12.99 -1.62
CA VAL A 140 2.09 13.76 -0.41
C VAL A 140 0.61 14.03 -0.41
N GLY A 141 0.02 14.15 0.76
CA GLY A 141 -1.40 14.40 0.87
C GLY A 141 -1.80 14.87 2.25
N ASP A 142 -3.09 15.12 2.41
CA ASP A 142 -3.72 15.55 3.64
C ASP A 142 -4.74 14.50 4.08
N LEU A 143 -4.51 13.91 5.25
CA LEU A 143 -5.44 12.99 5.89
C LEU A 143 -6.24 13.75 6.94
N THR A 144 -7.56 13.66 6.86
CA THR A 144 -8.51 14.27 7.81
C THR A 144 -9.26 13.18 8.57
N ILE A 145 -9.12 13.16 9.89
CA ILE A 145 -9.85 12.28 10.82
C ILE A 145 -10.36 13.17 11.95
N LYS A 146 -11.62 13.02 12.37
CA LYS A 146 -12.27 13.84 13.40
C LYS A 146 -12.12 15.36 13.13
N ASP A 147 -12.29 15.76 11.86
CA ASP A 147 -12.11 17.14 11.35
C ASP A 147 -10.73 17.75 11.58
N ILE A 148 -9.74 16.95 11.99
CA ILE A 148 -8.35 17.37 12.12
C ILE A 148 -7.58 16.88 10.92
N THR A 149 -6.90 17.79 10.22
CA THR A 149 -6.12 17.50 9.02
C THR A 149 -4.63 17.56 9.31
N ASN A 150 -3.91 16.52 8.92
CA ASN A 150 -2.45 16.47 8.99
C ASN A 150 -1.85 16.00 7.67
N PRO A 151 -0.67 16.53 7.30
CA PRO A 151 0.04 16.08 6.11
C PRO A 151 0.59 14.65 6.30
N ILE A 152 0.57 13.88 5.21
CA ILE A 152 1.14 12.53 5.17
C ILE A 152 1.89 12.33 3.86
N SER A 153 2.96 11.53 3.91
CA SER A 153 3.71 11.12 2.72
C SER A 153 3.72 9.60 2.64
N PHE A 154 3.54 9.07 1.44
CA PHE A 154 3.50 7.62 1.23
C PHE A 154 3.95 7.25 -0.18
N ASN A 155 4.23 5.96 -0.38
CA ASN A 155 4.50 5.40 -1.70
C ASN A 155 3.38 4.44 -2.10
N ALA A 156 3.00 4.50 -3.38
CA ALA A 156 2.11 3.54 -3.98
C ALA A 156 2.78 2.84 -5.16
N THR A 157 2.41 1.60 -5.41
CA THR A 157 2.85 0.83 -6.58
C THR A 157 1.69 0.67 -7.54
N LEU A 158 1.87 1.08 -8.79
CA LEU A 158 0.92 0.76 -9.85
C LEU A 158 0.95 -0.75 -10.13
N LEU A 159 -0.23 -1.34 -10.27
CA LEU A 159 -0.42 -2.76 -10.56
C LEU A 159 -0.96 -2.98 -11.98
N GLU A 160 -1.79 -2.05 -12.45
CA GLU A 160 -2.46 -2.11 -13.75
C GLU A 160 -2.84 -0.68 -14.18
N THR A 161 -2.87 -0.41 -15.48
CA THR A 161 -3.25 0.90 -16.03
C THR A 161 -4.36 0.84 -17.08
N SER A 162 -4.73 -0.36 -17.56
CA SER A 162 -5.82 -0.59 -18.50
C SER A 162 -6.32 -2.03 -18.39
N PRO A 163 -7.65 -2.32 -18.42
CA PRO A 163 -8.76 -1.38 -18.53
C PRO A 163 -9.08 -0.62 -17.22
N PHE A 164 -8.45 -1.03 -16.12
CA PHE A 164 -8.58 -0.40 -14.81
C PHE A 164 -7.26 0.27 -14.42
N LEU A 165 -7.33 1.35 -13.66
CA LEU A 165 -6.16 1.86 -12.96
C LEU A 165 -6.17 1.25 -11.56
N LYS A 166 -5.18 0.38 -11.27
CA LYS A 166 -5.04 -0.32 -9.98
C LYS A 166 -3.72 0.07 -9.32
N ALA A 167 -3.79 0.32 -8.04
CA ALA A 167 -2.62 0.63 -7.21
C ALA A 167 -2.73 0.01 -5.82
N LYS A 168 -1.59 -0.22 -5.19
CA LYS A 168 -1.49 -0.58 -3.78
C LYS A 168 -0.58 0.40 -3.05
N ALA A 169 -0.91 0.70 -1.80
CA ALA A 169 -0.09 1.51 -0.92
C ALA A 169 -0.06 0.91 0.49
N VAL A 170 1.03 1.15 1.19
CA VAL A 170 1.15 0.93 2.63
C VAL A 170 1.55 2.27 3.22
N LEU A 171 0.84 2.71 4.23
CA LEU A 171 1.14 3.93 4.95
C LEU A 171 0.86 3.75 6.43
N SER A 172 1.49 4.59 7.25
CA SER A 172 1.24 4.64 8.68
C SER A 172 0.92 6.07 9.08
N PHE A 173 0.07 6.24 10.08
CA PHE A 173 -0.23 7.54 10.64
C PHE A 173 -0.31 7.49 12.17
N ASP A 174 0.05 8.58 12.80
CA ASP A 174 -0.04 8.77 14.26
C ASP A 174 -1.46 9.24 14.63
N ARG A 175 -2.25 8.35 15.24
CA ARG A 175 -3.64 8.61 15.66
C ARG A 175 -3.76 9.73 16.68
N SER A 176 -2.73 9.96 17.48
CA SER A 176 -2.74 11.01 18.51
C SER A 176 -2.85 12.41 17.93
N LYS A 177 -2.34 12.61 16.69
CA LYS A 177 -2.46 13.86 15.94
C LYS A 177 -3.88 14.20 15.51
N TYR A 178 -4.81 13.22 15.59
CA TYR A 178 -6.22 13.36 15.27
C TYR A 178 -7.11 13.30 16.52
N ASN A 179 -6.53 13.58 17.69
CA ASN A 179 -7.24 13.58 18.95
C ASN A 179 -7.88 12.22 19.32
N VAL A 180 -7.29 11.12 18.86
CA VAL A 180 -7.63 9.76 19.28
C VAL A 180 -6.72 9.37 20.44
N ARG A 181 -7.22 9.54 21.68
CA ARG A 181 -6.38 9.59 22.88
C ARG A 181 -6.32 8.31 23.67
N PHE A 182 -7.30 7.43 23.55
CA PHE A 182 -7.45 6.28 24.43
C PHE A 182 -6.15 5.47 24.54
N ARG A 183 -5.60 5.37 25.77
CA ARG A 183 -4.35 4.67 26.09
C ARG A 183 -3.15 5.06 25.21
N SER A 184 -3.10 6.28 24.76
CA SER A 184 -1.95 6.84 24.04
C SER A 184 -0.90 7.35 25.01
N GLY A 185 0.37 6.98 24.79
CA GLY A 185 1.49 7.49 25.59
C GLY A 185 1.71 8.99 25.46
N ASN A 186 1.17 9.64 24.41
CA ASN A 186 1.24 11.08 24.23
C ASN A 186 0.29 11.85 25.17
N PHE A 187 -0.71 11.17 25.77
CA PHE A 187 -1.71 11.81 26.64
C PHE A 187 -1.75 11.24 28.05
N PHE A 188 -1.26 10.03 28.27
CA PHE A 188 -1.35 9.36 29.56
C PHE A 188 -0.02 8.74 29.96
N GLU A 189 0.35 8.90 31.23
CA GLU A 189 1.52 8.29 31.85
C GLU A 189 1.15 6.94 32.52
N ASN A 190 2.17 6.11 32.78
CA ASN A 190 2.06 4.88 33.56
C ASN A 190 1.07 3.84 33.02
N LEU A 191 0.89 3.79 31.70
CA LEU A 191 -0.01 2.83 31.05
C LEU A 191 0.51 1.38 31.11
N GLY A 192 1.83 1.18 31.22
CA GLY A 192 2.44 -0.15 31.20
C GLY A 192 1.99 -0.95 29.96
N ASP A 193 1.64 -2.20 30.19
CA ASP A 193 1.20 -3.12 29.13
C ASP A 193 -0.13 -2.74 28.46
N LYS A 194 -0.84 -1.74 29.01
CA LYS A 194 -2.11 -1.25 28.46
C LYS A 194 -1.92 -0.16 27.41
N LEU A 195 -0.69 0.27 27.16
CA LEU A 195 -0.40 1.28 26.16
C LEU A 195 -0.76 0.75 24.77
N ILE A 196 -1.49 1.54 24.00
CA ILE A 196 -1.77 1.29 22.59
C ILE A 196 -0.85 2.19 21.77
N LEU A 197 -0.10 1.62 20.83
CA LEU A 197 0.79 2.39 19.97
C LEU A 197 -0.02 3.44 19.19
N ASP A 198 0.57 4.62 19.06
CA ASP A 198 -0.10 5.71 18.35
C ASP A 198 0.00 5.56 16.84
N GLU A 199 0.95 4.79 16.34
CA GLU A 199 1.11 4.46 14.93
C GLU A 199 0.10 3.38 14.52
N ILE A 200 -0.70 3.70 13.50
CA ILE A 200 -1.66 2.80 12.86
C ILE A 200 -1.18 2.54 11.44
N ASP A 201 -0.99 1.27 11.12
CA ASP A 201 -0.65 0.86 9.76
C ASP A 201 -1.90 0.64 8.92
N VAL A 202 -1.84 1.08 7.67
CA VAL A 202 -2.95 0.97 6.72
C VAL A 202 -2.43 0.40 5.40
N ASN A 203 -3.09 -0.66 4.92
CA ASN A 203 -2.87 -1.20 3.59
C ASN A 203 -4.07 -0.83 2.71
N ILE A 204 -3.78 -0.33 1.53
CA ILE A 204 -4.78 0.15 0.58
C ILE A 204 -4.57 -0.55 -0.76
N ARG A 205 -5.66 -1.02 -1.34
CA ARG A 205 -5.73 -1.47 -2.72
C ARG A 205 -6.87 -0.72 -3.40
N LEU A 206 -6.53 0.15 -4.35
CA LEU A 206 -7.51 0.90 -5.13
C LEU A 206 -7.70 0.27 -6.50
N VAL A 207 -8.94 0.17 -6.93
CA VAL A 207 -9.37 -0.21 -8.27
C VAL A 207 -10.28 0.91 -8.79
N THR A 208 -9.91 1.48 -9.93
CA THR A 208 -10.65 2.62 -10.49
C THR A 208 -10.92 2.40 -11.96
N LYS A 209 -11.96 3.04 -12.48
CA LYS A 209 -12.37 3.00 -13.88
C LYS A 209 -12.56 4.42 -14.41
N LYS A 210 -12.10 4.63 -15.67
CA LYS A 210 -12.27 5.86 -16.45
C LYS A 210 -13.70 6.07 -16.92
#